data_44c70fdf5385790716e36da9a4eede21
#
_entry.id   44c70fdf5385790716e36da9a4eede21
#
_cell.length_a   1.000
_cell.length_b   1.000
_cell.length_c   1.000
_cell.angle_alpha   90.00
_cell.angle_beta   90.00
_cell.angle_gamma   90.00
#
_symmetry.space_group_name_H-M   'P 1'
#
loop_
_entity.id
_entity.type
_entity.pdbx_description
1 polymer ?
#
loop_
_entity_poly.entity_id
_entity_poly.type
_entity_poly.pdbx_seq_one_letter_code
_entity_poly.pdbx_strand_id
1 'polypeptide(L)'
;MSCIPYCFLLALICFGIGGADGITVAEQLKDVIMAESENSFISNFKGYDNSIRPVVNEKDVLTVNISLNSMSVLVLDPAEETVSFSSEFILQWQDEFISWNKSEYNITWLKLKESFLWTPDTTVSTSINTNYLIDSSERYVSVKHDGTVRQSIYAVFVNLCDMNVDTFPYDSQTCMIKMGPWSYTKEEVTCVNGPDIAANQSLSYEGEFQGNSEWDFEGILTSVGQTEDPDVNFTFSEVHFALTVKRRPQFYVWVLLIPTYIITVVCIFGLFTSTANHGLREERVNLGITTLLSSAVILQIVANSMPKTSQLPLLGNFILAEIFVVAIGVLFSVLVLTLHQRAHTREWRPPAWMLWILRMTGSSKFLSRNITKIRHKSSTAERINYTGEGAYLFKNLDESLQSVREYIQEEDRDYFRELTYIKFFDRLDFLLLVIFQVGNALVTLFLVNKHYQKVPLNQ
;
A
#
# COMPACT_ATOMS: atom_id res chain seq x y z
N MET A 1 -43.35 15.71 -52.41
CA MET A 1 -43.16 16.58 -53.56
C MET A 1 -42.28 17.76 -53.18
N SER A 2 -41.11 17.86 -53.86
CA SER A 2 -40.28 19.04 -54.09
C SER A 2 -39.75 19.87 -52.92
N CYS A 3 -38.58 19.50 -52.47
CA CYS A 3 -37.56 20.42 -51.89
C CYS A 3 -36.14 19.83 -52.01
N ILE A 4 -35.69 19.49 -53.19
CA ILE A 4 -34.31 19.08 -53.48
C ILE A 4 -33.88 19.79 -54.78
N PRO A 5 -33.65 21.09 -54.76
CA PRO A 5 -32.60 21.64 -55.62
C PRO A 5 -31.78 22.79 -55.03
N TYR A 6 -31.85 23.13 -53.74
CA TYR A 6 -31.07 24.25 -53.22
C TYR A 6 -29.72 23.85 -52.51
N CYS A 7 -29.52 22.59 -52.19
CA CYS A 7 -28.22 22.12 -51.63
C CYS A 7 -27.11 21.95 -52.67
N PHE A 8 -27.44 21.79 -53.94
CA PHE A 8 -26.43 21.61 -55.00
C PHE A 8 -25.82 22.93 -55.51
N LEU A 9 -26.53 24.07 -55.32
CA LEU A 9 -26.02 25.38 -55.76
C LEU A 9 -25.11 26.05 -54.69
N LEU A 10 -25.21 25.68 -53.44
CA LEU A 10 -24.29 26.16 -52.35
C LEU A 10 -22.95 25.43 -52.30
N ALA A 11 -22.91 24.20 -52.82
CA ALA A 11 -21.66 23.45 -52.97
C ALA A 11 -20.77 23.95 -54.12
N LEU A 12 -21.38 24.63 -55.13
CA LEU A 12 -20.62 25.18 -56.24
C LEU A 12 -20.09 26.61 -56.01
N ILE A 13 -20.59 27.32 -55.00
CA ILE A 13 -20.11 28.67 -54.66
C ILE A 13 -18.95 28.67 -53.67
N CYS A 14 -18.74 27.58 -52.89
CA CYS A 14 -17.54 27.44 -52.03
C CYS A 14 -16.29 26.95 -52.77
N PHE A 15 -16.38 26.55 -54.04
CA PHE A 15 -15.25 26.10 -54.85
C PHE A 15 -14.67 27.14 -55.82
N GLY A 16 -15.09 28.40 -55.69
CA GLY A 16 -14.81 29.41 -56.71
C GLY A 16 -14.06 30.68 -56.24
N ILE A 17 -13.35 30.68 -55.11
CA ILE A 17 -12.47 31.81 -54.79
C ILE A 17 -11.19 31.27 -54.15
N GLY A 18 -10.16 31.12 -54.90
CA GLY A 18 -8.82 30.80 -54.40
C GLY A 18 -7.93 30.39 -55.56
N GLY A 19 -7.49 31.40 -56.28
CA GLY A 19 -6.52 31.21 -57.33
C GLY A 19 -5.15 31.00 -56.77
N ALA A 20 -4.39 30.32 -57.57
CA ALA A 20 -2.92 30.28 -57.64
C ALA A 20 -2.15 29.65 -56.48
N ASP A 21 -1.52 28.53 -56.80
CA ASP A 21 -0.27 28.03 -56.22
C ASP A 21 -0.32 27.33 -54.83
N GLY A 22 -1.38 26.61 -54.56
CA GLY A 22 -1.39 25.62 -53.50
C GLY A 22 -1.68 24.23 -54.03
N ILE A 23 -0.70 23.47 -54.45
CA ILE A 23 -0.84 22.02 -54.58
C ILE A 23 -1.35 21.53 -53.24
N THR A 24 -2.53 20.93 -53.20
CA THR A 24 -3.14 20.47 -51.92
C THR A 24 -2.23 19.39 -51.34
N VAL A 25 -2.16 19.32 -49.99
CA VAL A 25 -1.39 18.28 -49.30
C VAL A 25 -1.77 16.88 -49.77
N ALA A 26 -3.03 16.69 -50.21
CA ALA A 26 -3.53 15.46 -50.78
C ALA A 26 -2.97 15.15 -52.20
N GLU A 27 -2.69 16.18 -53.03
CA GLU A 27 -2.02 15.99 -54.33
C GLU A 27 -0.54 15.75 -54.15
N GLN A 28 0.10 16.40 -53.20
CA GLN A 28 1.50 16.13 -52.81
C GLN A 28 1.69 14.72 -52.28
N LEU A 29 0.74 14.19 -51.46
CA LEU A 29 0.75 12.80 -51.01
C LEU A 29 0.51 11.81 -52.16
N LYS A 30 -0.35 12.18 -53.13
CA LYS A 30 -0.67 11.33 -54.27
C LYS A 30 0.52 11.14 -55.19
N ASP A 31 1.34 12.18 -55.37
CA ASP A 31 2.57 12.10 -56.17
C ASP A 31 3.70 11.31 -55.45
N VAL A 32 3.71 11.31 -54.16
CA VAL A 32 4.65 10.49 -53.33
C VAL A 32 4.24 9.00 -53.32
N ILE A 33 2.92 8.73 -53.26
CA ILE A 33 2.40 7.35 -53.16
C ILE A 33 2.29 6.68 -54.56
N MET A 34 2.02 7.48 -55.63
CA MET A 34 1.90 6.99 -57.00
C MET A 34 3.24 7.05 -57.71
N ALA A 35 4.26 6.35 -57.17
CA ALA A 35 5.58 6.26 -57.75
C ALA A 35 5.67 5.46 -59.05
N GLU A 36 4.59 5.37 -59.85
CA GLU A 36 4.63 4.86 -61.22
C GLU A 36 4.94 5.94 -62.31
N SER A 37 4.97 7.21 -61.91
CA SER A 37 5.33 8.28 -62.87
C SER A 37 6.80 8.66 -62.73
N GLU A 38 7.46 8.90 -63.87
CA GLU A 38 8.90 9.21 -64.00
C GLU A 38 9.39 10.48 -63.26
N ASN A 39 8.50 11.19 -62.56
CA ASN A 39 8.75 12.39 -61.78
C ASN A 39 8.44 12.16 -60.28
N SER A 40 9.00 11.13 -59.67
CA SER A 40 8.82 10.86 -58.26
C SER A 40 9.46 11.98 -57.43
N PHE A 41 8.67 12.59 -56.54
CA PHE A 41 9.03 13.64 -55.58
C PHE A 41 10.19 13.21 -54.66
N ILE A 42 10.25 11.93 -54.31
CA ILE A 42 11.35 11.32 -53.61
C ILE A 42 12.14 10.47 -54.61
N SER A 43 13.27 10.94 -55.01
CA SER A 43 14.09 10.33 -56.08
C SER A 43 14.46 8.88 -55.83
N ASN A 44 14.51 8.44 -54.55
CA ASN A 44 14.94 7.12 -54.15
C ASN A 44 13.82 6.18 -53.73
N PHE A 45 12.52 6.61 -53.76
CA PHE A 45 11.43 5.75 -53.34
C PHE A 45 11.09 4.62 -54.31
N LYS A 46 11.54 4.72 -55.53
CA LYS A 46 11.41 3.64 -56.53
C LYS A 46 12.36 2.51 -56.20
N GLY A 47 11.82 1.41 -55.68
CA GLY A 47 12.60 0.25 -55.28
C GLY A 47 12.92 0.21 -53.75
N TYR A 48 12.29 1.08 -52.95
CA TYR A 48 12.40 1.01 -51.51
C TYR A 48 11.73 -0.26 -50.99
N ASP A 49 12.46 -1.02 -50.17
CA ASP A 49 11.96 -2.23 -49.52
C ASP A 49 11.89 -1.99 -48.01
N ASN A 50 10.67 -1.90 -47.50
CA ASN A 50 10.39 -1.68 -46.06
C ASN A 50 10.70 -2.88 -45.16
N SER A 51 11.11 -4.02 -45.73
CA SER A 51 11.55 -5.20 -44.97
C SER A 51 13.03 -5.17 -44.62
N ILE A 52 13.79 -4.29 -45.25
CA ILE A 52 15.24 -4.20 -45.15
C ILE A 52 15.64 -2.93 -44.40
N ARG A 53 16.60 -3.05 -43.48
CA ARG A 53 17.15 -1.93 -42.69
C ARG A 53 17.68 -0.81 -43.63
N PRO A 54 17.32 0.47 -43.40
CA PRO A 54 17.57 1.56 -44.35
C PRO A 54 18.97 2.15 -44.23
N VAL A 55 19.99 1.35 -44.49
CA VAL A 55 21.41 1.73 -44.52
C VAL A 55 22.01 1.37 -45.86
N VAL A 56 22.88 2.24 -46.41
CA VAL A 56 23.54 2.01 -47.69
C VAL A 56 24.59 0.89 -47.62
N ASN A 57 25.30 0.81 -46.50
CA ASN A 57 26.28 -0.22 -46.28
C ASN A 57 25.78 -1.16 -45.18
N GLU A 58 25.73 -2.47 -45.44
CA GLU A 58 25.24 -3.49 -44.53
C GLU A 58 26.00 -3.52 -43.19
N LYS A 59 27.26 -3.06 -43.15
CA LYS A 59 28.09 -2.99 -41.94
C LYS A 59 27.83 -1.77 -41.07
N ASP A 60 27.05 -0.79 -41.57
CA ASP A 60 26.76 0.41 -40.82
C ASP A 60 25.66 0.13 -39.77
N VAL A 61 25.91 0.60 -38.54
CA VAL A 61 24.98 0.42 -37.44
C VAL A 61 23.93 1.52 -37.46
N LEU A 62 22.66 1.13 -37.54
CA LEU A 62 21.57 2.08 -37.48
C LEU A 62 21.32 2.52 -36.03
N THR A 63 21.41 3.82 -35.77
CA THR A 63 21.13 4.37 -34.44
C THR A 63 19.68 4.79 -34.32
N VAL A 64 18.96 4.24 -33.36
CA VAL A 64 17.57 4.60 -33.00
C VAL A 64 17.56 5.35 -31.67
N ASN A 65 17.16 6.62 -31.73
CA ASN A 65 16.94 7.44 -30.55
C ASN A 65 15.56 7.13 -29.97
N ILE A 66 15.49 6.71 -28.70
CA ILE A 66 14.24 6.43 -27.99
C ILE A 66 14.03 7.49 -26.93
N SER A 67 12.91 8.21 -27.00
CA SER A 67 12.50 9.23 -26.02
C SER A 67 11.13 8.87 -25.44
N LEU A 68 10.94 9.14 -24.17
CA LEU A 68 9.66 9.03 -23.50
C LEU A 68 9.04 10.43 -23.42
N ASN A 69 7.97 10.68 -24.15
CA ASN A 69 7.32 12.00 -24.23
C ASN A 69 6.30 12.23 -23.13
N SER A 70 5.50 11.23 -22.80
CA SER A 70 4.51 11.31 -21.73
C SER A 70 4.31 9.95 -21.06
N MET A 71 3.92 9.96 -19.78
CA MET A 71 3.56 8.75 -19.04
C MET A 71 2.54 9.07 -17.95
N SER A 72 1.51 8.23 -17.86
CA SER A 72 0.55 8.23 -16.76
C SER A 72 0.47 6.86 -16.14
N VAL A 73 0.71 6.77 -14.83
CA VAL A 73 0.56 5.54 -14.07
C VAL A 73 -0.93 5.27 -13.85
N LEU A 74 -1.43 4.13 -14.34
CA LEU A 74 -2.82 3.73 -14.21
C LEU A 74 -3.05 2.90 -12.96
N VAL A 75 -2.33 1.78 -12.83
CA VAL A 75 -2.42 0.86 -11.71
C VAL A 75 -1.02 0.34 -11.38
N LEU A 76 -0.73 0.26 -10.10
CA LEU A 76 0.42 -0.49 -9.59
C LEU A 76 -0.15 -1.57 -8.67
N ASP A 77 -0.05 -2.83 -9.07
CA ASP A 77 -0.58 -3.97 -8.32
C ASP A 77 0.55 -4.72 -7.61
N PRO A 78 0.67 -4.54 -6.28
CA PRO A 78 1.69 -5.24 -5.53
C PRO A 78 1.50 -6.76 -5.48
N ALA A 79 0.25 -7.24 -5.53
CA ALA A 79 -0.03 -8.68 -5.42
C ALA A 79 0.38 -9.45 -6.67
N GLU A 80 0.29 -8.80 -7.85
CA GLU A 80 0.70 -9.38 -9.14
C GLU A 80 2.08 -8.91 -9.59
N GLU A 81 2.74 -8.03 -8.82
CA GLU A 81 4.07 -7.44 -9.12
C GLU A 81 4.09 -6.79 -10.52
N THR A 82 3.04 -6.01 -10.83
CA THR A 82 2.88 -5.35 -12.12
C THR A 82 2.59 -3.86 -11.99
N VAL A 83 3.06 -3.10 -12.98
CA VAL A 83 2.69 -1.70 -13.20
C VAL A 83 2.03 -1.53 -14.56
N SER A 84 0.83 -0.97 -14.57
CA SER A 84 0.12 -0.56 -15.78
C SER A 84 0.27 0.94 -15.98
N PHE A 85 0.72 1.34 -17.14
CA PHE A 85 0.89 2.74 -17.48
C PHE A 85 0.54 3.01 -18.94
N SER A 86 0.03 4.20 -19.22
CA SER A 86 -0.15 4.74 -20.56
C SER A 86 1.05 5.62 -20.88
N SER A 87 1.68 5.44 -22.03
CA SER A 87 2.82 6.26 -22.42
C SER A 87 2.92 6.49 -23.91
N GLU A 88 3.59 7.58 -24.27
CA GLU A 88 4.00 7.90 -25.63
C GLU A 88 5.52 7.80 -25.74
N PHE A 89 6.00 6.81 -26.49
CA PHE A 89 7.38 6.69 -26.88
C PHE A 89 7.60 7.29 -28.26
N ILE A 90 8.67 8.06 -28.40
CA ILE A 90 9.10 8.63 -29.67
C ILE A 90 10.39 7.94 -30.10
N LEU A 91 10.33 7.32 -31.26
CA LEU A 91 11.49 6.73 -31.93
C LEU A 91 11.94 7.62 -33.06
N GLN A 92 13.23 7.85 -33.16
CA GLN A 92 13.80 8.67 -34.24
C GLN A 92 15.06 7.98 -34.78
N TRP A 93 15.11 7.82 -36.10
CA TRP A 93 16.26 7.24 -36.80
C TRP A 93 16.52 7.96 -38.12
N GLN A 94 17.62 7.66 -38.75
CA GLN A 94 17.99 8.17 -40.06
C GLN A 94 17.76 7.09 -41.12
N ASP A 95 16.91 7.41 -42.12
CA ASP A 95 16.74 6.60 -43.30
C ASP A 95 17.56 7.18 -44.44
N GLU A 96 18.57 6.41 -44.92
CA GLU A 96 19.51 6.90 -45.90
C GLU A 96 18.95 6.87 -47.35
N PHE A 97 17.83 6.18 -47.55
CA PHE A 97 17.20 6.03 -48.84
C PHE A 97 16.13 7.11 -49.13
N ILE A 98 15.72 7.85 -48.13
CA ILE A 98 14.66 8.83 -48.22
C ILE A 98 15.24 10.22 -47.99
N SER A 99 15.31 11.02 -49.07
CA SER A 99 15.68 12.44 -48.96
C SER A 99 15.15 13.23 -50.12
N TRP A 100 14.88 14.52 -49.94
CA TRP A 100 14.49 15.42 -51.00
C TRP A 100 15.03 16.83 -50.78
N ASN A 101 15.06 17.59 -51.88
CA ASN A 101 15.53 18.98 -51.84
C ASN A 101 14.46 19.92 -51.30
N LYS A 102 14.64 20.41 -50.10
CA LYS A 102 13.70 21.35 -49.45
C LYS A 102 13.46 22.61 -50.25
N SER A 103 14.51 23.13 -50.95
CA SER A 103 14.38 24.40 -51.73
C SER A 103 13.56 24.24 -52.99
N GLU A 104 13.47 23.02 -53.54
CA GLU A 104 12.72 22.72 -54.73
C GLU A 104 11.25 22.50 -54.46
N TYR A 105 10.95 21.73 -53.41
CA TYR A 105 9.60 21.32 -53.04
C TYR A 105 8.93 22.14 -51.94
N ASN A 106 9.71 22.99 -51.24
CA ASN A 106 9.26 23.80 -50.11
C ASN A 106 8.57 23.01 -48.99
N ILE A 107 8.90 21.71 -48.87
CA ILE A 107 8.36 20.81 -47.84
C ILE A 107 9.49 20.40 -46.88
N THR A 108 9.26 20.60 -45.57
CA THR A 108 10.23 20.22 -44.54
C THR A 108 9.91 18.88 -43.93
N TRP A 109 8.64 18.60 -43.68
CA TRP A 109 8.15 17.35 -43.08
C TRP A 109 7.04 16.75 -43.89
N LEU A 110 7.03 15.45 -44.08
CA LEU A 110 5.99 14.68 -44.72
C LEU A 110 5.47 13.59 -43.76
N LYS A 111 4.18 13.35 -43.76
CA LYS A 111 3.55 12.26 -43.01
C LYS A 111 3.18 11.13 -43.95
N LEU A 112 3.70 9.94 -43.65
CA LEU A 112 3.46 8.73 -44.40
C LEU A 112 2.88 7.65 -43.50
N LYS A 113 2.12 6.71 -44.06
CA LYS A 113 1.69 5.52 -43.31
C LYS A 113 2.89 4.70 -42.92
N GLU A 114 2.90 4.19 -41.68
CA GLU A 114 3.96 3.33 -41.14
C GLU A 114 4.27 2.14 -42.06
N SER A 115 3.22 1.57 -42.68
CA SER A 115 3.36 0.42 -43.57
C SER A 115 4.19 0.65 -44.84
N PHE A 116 4.48 1.91 -45.21
CA PHE A 116 5.28 2.23 -46.39
C PHE A 116 6.77 2.31 -46.12
N LEU A 117 7.15 2.41 -44.82
CA LEU A 117 8.54 2.61 -44.43
C LEU A 117 8.99 1.46 -43.56
N TRP A 118 10.29 1.27 -43.54
CA TRP A 118 10.92 0.44 -42.53
C TRP A 118 10.76 1.11 -41.17
N THR A 119 10.41 0.32 -40.19
CA THR A 119 10.34 0.75 -38.78
C THR A 119 11.10 -0.24 -37.92
N PRO A 120 11.81 0.21 -36.87
CA PRO A 120 12.49 -0.69 -35.95
C PRO A 120 11.45 -1.55 -35.22
N ASP A 121 11.72 -2.85 -35.08
CA ASP A 121 10.88 -3.82 -34.37
C ASP A 121 10.99 -3.70 -32.84
N THR A 122 10.99 -2.46 -32.36
CA THR A 122 11.15 -2.16 -30.94
C THR A 122 9.96 -2.60 -30.10
N THR A 123 10.26 -3.23 -28.99
CA THR A 123 9.28 -3.67 -28.00
C THR A 123 9.75 -3.32 -26.60
N VAL A 124 8.82 -3.31 -25.64
CA VAL A 124 9.13 -3.22 -24.21
C VAL A 124 9.34 -4.65 -23.70
N SER A 125 10.58 -5.07 -23.55
CA SER A 125 10.97 -6.46 -23.20
C SER A 125 10.46 -6.90 -21.82
N THR A 126 10.23 -5.94 -20.91
CA THR A 126 9.65 -6.19 -19.57
C THR A 126 8.12 -6.18 -19.55
N SER A 127 7.46 -5.88 -20.67
CA SER A 127 5.99 -5.85 -20.75
C SER A 127 5.41 -7.24 -20.98
N ILE A 128 4.39 -7.61 -20.21
CA ILE A 128 3.61 -8.83 -20.37
C ILE A 128 2.39 -8.64 -21.27
N ASN A 129 1.95 -7.39 -21.43
CA ASN A 129 0.82 -7.04 -22.30
C ASN A 129 0.98 -5.61 -22.80
N THR A 130 0.73 -5.41 -24.09
CA THR A 130 0.77 -4.10 -24.73
C THR A 130 -0.51 -3.89 -25.53
N ASN A 131 -1.21 -2.80 -25.25
CA ASN A 131 -2.42 -2.41 -25.97
C ASN A 131 -2.18 -1.07 -26.68
N TYR A 132 -1.99 -1.11 -27.99
CA TYR A 132 -1.79 0.08 -28.82
C TYR A 132 -3.10 0.85 -28.98
N LEU A 133 -3.08 2.18 -28.81
CA LEU A 133 -4.24 3.03 -29.02
C LEU A 133 -4.61 3.14 -30.51
N ILE A 134 -3.60 3.07 -31.39
CA ILE A 134 -3.76 3.15 -32.84
C ILE A 134 -3.07 1.94 -33.44
N ASP A 135 -3.78 1.17 -34.23
CA ASP A 135 -3.22 0.02 -34.94
C ASP A 135 -2.12 0.46 -35.91
N SER A 136 -1.14 -0.41 -36.14
CA SER A 136 -0.03 -0.15 -37.06
C SER A 136 -0.48 0.23 -38.47
N SER A 137 -1.59 -0.33 -38.96
CA SER A 137 -2.18 -0.03 -40.27
C SER A 137 -2.66 1.40 -40.40
N GLU A 138 -3.00 2.05 -39.28
CA GLU A 138 -3.56 3.43 -39.26
C GLU A 138 -2.55 4.45 -38.71
N ARG A 139 -1.36 4.01 -38.25
CA ARG A 139 -0.32 4.91 -37.72
C ARG A 139 0.43 5.61 -38.86
N TYR A 140 0.82 6.85 -38.58
CA TYR A 140 1.62 7.69 -39.47
C TYR A 140 2.97 7.97 -38.81
N VAL A 141 4.01 7.97 -39.64
CA VAL A 141 5.35 8.43 -39.27
C VAL A 141 5.64 9.77 -39.94
N SER A 142 6.43 10.59 -39.33
CA SER A 142 6.86 11.89 -39.87
C SER A 142 8.27 11.76 -40.42
N VAL A 143 8.45 12.07 -41.69
CA VAL A 143 9.74 12.05 -42.40
C VAL A 143 10.16 13.46 -42.68
N LYS A 144 11.41 13.81 -42.38
CA LYS A 144 12.02 15.09 -42.69
C LYS A 144 12.81 15.01 -43.99
N HIS A 145 12.93 16.16 -44.69
CA HIS A 145 13.61 16.23 -45.98
C HIS A 145 15.04 15.66 -45.99
N ASP A 146 15.71 15.57 -44.87
CA ASP A 146 17.07 15.01 -44.70
C ASP A 146 17.09 13.51 -44.43
N GLY A 147 15.94 12.85 -44.43
CA GLY A 147 15.82 11.42 -44.15
C GLY A 147 15.59 11.09 -42.67
N THR A 148 15.49 12.07 -41.78
CA THR A 148 15.14 11.79 -40.37
C THR A 148 13.71 11.32 -40.28
N VAL A 149 13.48 10.12 -39.76
CA VAL A 149 12.14 9.55 -39.51
C VAL A 149 11.83 9.64 -38.03
N ARG A 150 10.60 10.07 -37.73
CA ARG A 150 10.08 10.15 -36.36
C ARG A 150 8.76 9.41 -36.26
N GLN A 151 8.72 8.39 -35.40
CA GLN A 151 7.54 7.58 -35.08
C GLN A 151 7.10 7.84 -33.65
N SER A 152 5.80 7.98 -33.43
CA SER A 152 5.19 8.04 -32.11
C SER A 152 4.41 6.76 -31.85
N ILE A 153 4.71 6.09 -30.75
CA ILE A 153 4.02 4.88 -30.27
C ILE A 153 3.28 5.23 -28.99
N TYR A 154 1.94 5.29 -29.07
CA TYR A 154 1.11 5.51 -27.91
C TYR A 154 0.36 4.23 -27.55
N ALA A 155 0.62 3.70 -26.33
CA ALA A 155 0.07 2.44 -25.88
C ALA A 155 -0.12 2.40 -24.35
N VAL A 156 -0.95 1.46 -23.92
CA VAL A 156 -1.03 1.03 -22.53
C VAL A 156 -0.19 -0.22 -22.37
N PHE A 157 0.77 -0.16 -21.47
CA PHE A 157 1.69 -1.25 -21.15
C PHE A 157 1.36 -1.83 -19.77
N VAL A 158 1.41 -3.15 -19.65
CA VAL A 158 1.43 -3.85 -18.37
C VAL A 158 2.81 -4.46 -18.21
N ASN A 159 3.59 -3.91 -17.31
CA ASN A 159 5.01 -4.22 -17.15
C ASN A 159 5.27 -4.92 -15.81
N LEU A 160 6.21 -5.87 -15.80
CA LEU A 160 6.68 -6.46 -14.55
C LEU A 160 7.41 -5.42 -13.71
N CYS A 161 7.19 -5.45 -12.42
CA CYS A 161 7.82 -4.56 -11.46
C CYS A 161 8.09 -5.29 -10.16
N ASP A 162 9.36 -5.55 -9.88
CA ASP A 162 9.81 -6.11 -8.60
C ASP A 162 9.51 -5.13 -7.47
N MET A 163 8.62 -5.50 -6.53
CA MET A 163 8.13 -4.58 -5.52
C MET A 163 8.69 -4.88 -4.14
N ASN A 164 9.24 -3.86 -3.49
CA ASN A 164 9.65 -3.93 -2.10
C ASN A 164 8.58 -3.33 -1.18
N VAL A 165 7.83 -4.19 -0.49
CA VAL A 165 6.73 -3.81 0.40
C VAL A 165 7.12 -3.77 1.88
N ASP A 166 8.40 -3.87 2.23
CA ASP A 166 8.88 -3.89 3.62
C ASP A 166 8.40 -2.73 4.47
N THR A 167 8.31 -1.54 3.87
CA THR A 167 7.90 -0.30 4.53
C THR A 167 6.45 0.09 4.28
N PHE A 168 5.67 -0.78 3.65
CA PHE A 168 4.26 -0.51 3.37
C PHE A 168 3.50 -0.02 4.62
N PRO A 169 2.70 1.07 4.55
CA PRO A 169 2.25 1.81 3.36
C PRO A 169 3.08 3.05 3.00
N TYR A 170 4.29 3.16 3.46
CA TYR A 170 5.20 4.30 3.22
C TYR A 170 6.29 3.95 2.19
N ASP A 171 6.00 3.04 1.29
CA ASP A 171 6.92 2.50 0.30
C ASP A 171 7.06 3.42 -0.91
N SER A 172 8.26 3.42 -1.49
CA SER A 172 8.56 3.96 -2.81
C SER A 172 9.02 2.80 -3.68
N GLN A 173 8.51 2.72 -4.92
CA GLN A 173 8.77 1.63 -5.85
C GLN A 173 9.51 2.16 -7.06
N THR A 174 10.45 1.38 -7.58
CA THR A 174 11.17 1.69 -8.81
C THR A 174 11.00 0.56 -9.79
N CYS A 175 10.22 0.80 -10.84
CA CYS A 175 9.94 -0.16 -11.90
C CYS A 175 10.86 0.08 -13.08
N MET A 176 11.54 -0.96 -13.54
CA MET A 176 12.42 -0.90 -14.70
C MET A 176 11.64 -1.24 -15.97
N ILE A 177 11.58 -0.30 -16.90
CA ILE A 177 10.99 -0.45 -18.22
C ILE A 177 12.12 -0.51 -19.21
N LYS A 178 12.24 -1.61 -19.96
CA LYS A 178 13.31 -1.81 -20.93
C LYS A 178 12.71 -1.83 -22.33
N MET A 179 13.22 -0.98 -23.22
CA MET A 179 12.76 -0.88 -24.60
C MET A 179 13.92 -1.03 -25.56
N GLY A 180 13.77 -1.91 -26.54
CA GLY A 180 14.79 -2.17 -27.55
C GLY A 180 14.27 -3.01 -28.71
N PRO A 181 15.10 -3.27 -29.74
CA PRO A 181 14.75 -4.13 -30.85
C PRO A 181 14.61 -5.58 -30.40
N TRP A 182 13.68 -6.28 -31.01
CA TRP A 182 13.43 -7.69 -30.71
C TRP A 182 14.32 -8.63 -31.55
N SER A 183 14.49 -8.36 -32.84
CA SER A 183 15.21 -9.24 -33.76
C SER A 183 16.63 -8.75 -34.09
N TYR A 184 16.87 -7.43 -34.08
CA TYR A 184 18.14 -6.84 -34.47
C TYR A 184 19.15 -6.83 -33.32
N THR A 185 20.36 -7.31 -33.62
CA THR A 185 21.49 -7.25 -32.69
C THR A 185 22.05 -5.84 -32.56
N LYS A 186 22.83 -5.59 -31.51
CA LYS A 186 23.48 -4.30 -31.26
C LYS A 186 24.39 -3.85 -32.43
N GLU A 187 24.96 -4.79 -33.17
CA GLU A 187 25.81 -4.52 -34.33
C GLU A 187 25.00 -4.05 -35.56
N GLU A 188 23.68 -4.30 -35.54
CA GLU A 188 22.79 -3.90 -36.63
C GLU A 188 21.98 -2.65 -36.26
N VAL A 189 21.39 -2.64 -35.03
CA VAL A 189 20.60 -1.53 -34.51
C VAL A 189 21.01 -1.22 -33.09
N THR A 190 21.47 0.00 -32.85
CA THR A 190 21.81 0.49 -31.52
C THR A 190 20.79 1.50 -31.03
N CYS A 191 20.20 1.25 -29.85
CA CYS A 191 19.29 2.15 -29.20
C CYS A 191 20.04 3.08 -28.26
N VAL A 192 19.70 4.38 -28.31
CA VAL A 192 20.26 5.41 -27.46
C VAL A 192 19.16 6.31 -26.91
N ASN A 193 19.45 7.00 -25.81
CA ASN A 193 18.53 8.03 -25.31
C ASN A 193 18.36 9.15 -26.32
N GLY A 194 17.13 9.57 -26.55
CA GLY A 194 16.83 10.70 -27.42
C GLY A 194 17.43 12.02 -26.91
N PRO A 195 17.66 12.98 -27.80
CA PRO A 195 18.38 14.23 -27.49
C PRO A 195 17.66 15.13 -26.48
N ASP A 196 16.34 14.96 -26.34
CA ASP A 196 15.51 15.79 -25.46
C ASP A 196 15.59 15.36 -23.98
N ILE A 197 16.28 14.24 -23.71
CA ILE A 197 16.45 13.71 -22.37
C ILE A 197 17.93 13.67 -22.07
N ALA A 198 18.45 14.68 -21.39
CA ALA A 198 19.80 14.62 -20.86
C ALA A 198 19.93 13.44 -19.88
N ALA A 199 20.93 12.58 -20.07
CA ALA A 199 21.22 11.48 -19.16
C ALA A 199 21.27 12.00 -17.72
N ASN A 200 20.47 11.41 -16.81
CA ASN A 200 20.33 11.79 -15.39
C ASN A 200 19.48 13.04 -15.09
N GLN A 201 18.67 13.54 -15.98
CA GLN A 201 17.68 14.55 -15.63
C GLN A 201 16.39 13.87 -15.17
N SER A 202 15.95 14.17 -13.94
CA SER A 202 14.61 13.80 -13.47
C SER A 202 13.61 14.61 -14.31
N LEU A 203 12.88 13.92 -15.18
CA LEU A 203 11.82 14.52 -15.99
C LEU A 203 10.64 14.84 -15.07
N SER A 204 10.52 16.09 -14.71
CA SER A 204 9.33 16.66 -14.08
C SER A 204 8.72 17.73 -14.97
N TYR A 205 8.19 17.31 -16.13
CA TYR A 205 7.31 18.18 -16.88
C TYR A 205 5.92 18.13 -16.24
N GLU A 206 5.53 19.22 -15.62
CA GLU A 206 4.18 19.38 -15.08
C GLU A 206 3.15 19.14 -16.19
N GLY A 207 2.37 18.05 -16.07
CA GLY A 207 1.28 17.69 -16.96
C GLY A 207 1.53 16.51 -17.90
N GLU A 208 2.77 16.18 -18.25
CA GLU A 208 3.11 15.07 -19.15
C GLU A 208 3.41 13.75 -18.40
N PHE A 209 3.83 13.86 -17.13
CA PHE A 209 4.12 12.73 -16.26
C PHE A 209 3.21 12.78 -15.04
N GLN A 210 2.35 11.77 -14.87
CA GLN A 210 1.32 11.77 -13.84
C GLN A 210 1.34 10.45 -13.05
N GLY A 211 1.24 10.58 -11.74
CA GLY A 211 0.83 9.49 -10.85
C GLY A 211 -0.68 9.27 -10.90
N ASN A 212 -1.21 8.53 -9.93
CA ASN A 212 -2.64 8.32 -9.76
C ASN A 212 -3.10 8.74 -8.34
N SER A 213 -4.34 8.39 -7.94
CA SER A 213 -4.87 8.70 -6.62
C SER A 213 -4.10 8.05 -5.46
N GLU A 214 -3.43 6.93 -5.71
CA GLU A 214 -2.67 6.15 -4.72
C GLU A 214 -1.17 6.44 -4.76
N TRP A 215 -0.63 6.77 -5.94
CA TRP A 215 0.81 6.91 -6.18
C TRP A 215 1.17 8.29 -6.71
N ASP A 216 2.13 8.93 -6.05
CA ASP A 216 2.79 10.14 -6.53
C ASP A 216 3.93 9.75 -7.48
N PHE A 217 4.03 10.45 -8.61
CA PHE A 217 5.16 10.34 -9.51
C PHE A 217 6.36 11.10 -8.92
N GLU A 218 7.50 10.42 -8.72
CA GLU A 218 8.74 11.06 -8.23
C GLU A 218 9.72 11.38 -9.36
N GLY A 219 9.79 10.53 -10.41
CA GLY A 219 10.67 10.77 -11.54
C GLY A 219 10.94 9.53 -12.39
N ILE A 220 11.61 9.76 -13.51
CA ILE A 220 12.12 8.70 -14.39
C ILE A 220 13.61 8.96 -14.65
N LEU A 221 14.43 7.95 -14.41
CA LEU A 221 15.84 7.94 -14.79
C LEU A 221 16.01 7.11 -16.06
N THR A 222 16.73 7.68 -17.04
CA THR A 222 17.01 6.99 -18.29
C THR A 222 18.48 6.55 -18.37
N SER A 223 18.70 5.34 -18.87
CA SER A 223 20.04 4.81 -19.11
C SER A 223 20.05 3.91 -20.35
N VAL A 224 21.20 3.73 -20.95
CA VAL A 224 21.38 2.76 -22.04
C VAL A 224 21.96 1.48 -21.46
N GLY A 225 21.33 0.37 -21.79
CA GLY A 225 21.70 -0.96 -21.35
C GLY A 225 21.95 -1.91 -22.51
N GLN A 226 22.33 -3.12 -22.16
CA GLN A 226 22.54 -4.22 -23.11
C GLN A 226 22.04 -5.50 -22.45
N THR A 227 21.39 -6.35 -23.24
CA THR A 227 20.97 -7.68 -22.82
C THR A 227 21.70 -8.70 -23.71
N GLU A 228 22.32 -9.69 -23.10
CA GLU A 228 23.01 -10.79 -23.80
C GLU A 228 22.09 -12.00 -23.83
N ASP A 229 21.97 -12.62 -25.01
CA ASP A 229 21.33 -13.92 -25.12
C ASP A 229 22.41 -15.02 -24.92
N PRO A 230 22.32 -15.80 -23.84
CA PRO A 230 23.34 -16.78 -23.50
C PRO A 230 23.42 -17.95 -24.49
N ASP A 231 22.33 -18.21 -25.24
CA ASP A 231 22.28 -19.37 -26.15
C ASP A 231 22.99 -19.11 -27.49
N VAL A 232 22.92 -17.88 -27.99
CA VAL A 232 23.45 -17.49 -29.31
C VAL A 232 24.60 -16.47 -29.24
N ASN A 233 24.91 -15.98 -28.03
CA ASN A 233 25.94 -14.97 -27.79
C ASN A 233 25.69 -13.67 -28.57
N PHE A 234 24.40 -13.31 -28.77
CA PHE A 234 24.01 -12.05 -29.37
C PHE A 234 23.77 -11.02 -28.25
N THR A 235 24.18 -9.79 -28.57
CA THR A 235 23.96 -8.64 -27.67
C THR A 235 22.92 -7.73 -28.28
N PHE A 236 21.92 -7.37 -27.50
CA PHE A 236 20.86 -6.45 -27.88
C PHE A 236 21.02 -5.11 -27.13
N SER A 237 20.77 -4.02 -27.83
CA SER A 237 20.87 -2.67 -27.28
C SER A 237 19.48 -2.25 -26.78
N GLU A 238 19.39 -1.81 -25.51
CA GLU A 238 18.12 -1.39 -24.88
C GLU A 238 18.27 -0.01 -24.24
N VAL A 239 17.20 0.75 -24.20
CA VAL A 239 17.04 1.93 -23.34
C VAL A 239 16.21 1.55 -22.13
N HIS A 240 16.73 1.86 -20.96
CA HIS A 240 16.12 1.57 -19.68
C HIS A 240 15.51 2.83 -19.08
N PHE A 241 14.26 2.77 -18.69
CA PHE A 241 13.53 3.82 -17.97
C PHE A 241 13.19 3.32 -16.57
N ALA A 242 13.85 3.85 -15.56
CA ALA A 242 13.57 3.53 -14.16
C ALA A 242 12.51 4.51 -13.64
N LEU A 243 11.25 4.05 -13.64
CA LEU A 243 10.10 4.79 -13.11
C LEU A 243 10.08 4.69 -11.58
N THR A 244 10.17 5.83 -10.88
CA THR A 244 10.06 5.90 -9.43
C THR A 244 8.74 6.55 -9.03
N VAL A 245 7.98 5.83 -8.21
CA VAL A 245 6.68 6.27 -7.68
C VAL A 245 6.62 6.05 -6.18
N LYS A 246 5.94 6.94 -5.46
CA LYS A 246 5.78 6.91 -4.00
C LYS A 246 4.32 6.79 -3.62
N ARG A 247 4.03 5.88 -2.69
CA ARG A 247 2.66 5.64 -2.23
C ARG A 247 2.17 6.75 -1.31
N ARG A 248 0.88 7.12 -1.47
CA ARG A 248 0.14 8.00 -0.56
C ARG A 248 -0.43 7.18 0.60
N PRO A 249 0.15 7.28 1.81
CA PRO A 249 -0.19 6.37 2.90
C PRO A 249 -1.52 6.69 3.58
N GLN A 250 -2.13 7.86 3.32
CA GLN A 250 -3.26 8.38 4.09
C GLN A 250 -4.43 7.40 4.19
N PHE A 251 -4.79 6.75 3.07
CA PHE A 251 -5.89 5.78 3.06
C PHE A 251 -5.64 4.63 4.06
N TYR A 252 -4.46 4.02 4.00
CA TYR A 252 -4.08 2.88 4.85
C TYR A 252 -3.98 3.27 6.33
N VAL A 253 -3.49 4.48 6.61
CA VAL A 253 -3.40 5.02 7.98
C VAL A 253 -4.79 5.22 8.57
N TRP A 254 -5.69 5.89 7.84
CA TRP A 254 -7.03 6.19 8.36
C TRP A 254 -7.98 5.00 8.38
N VAL A 255 -7.87 4.07 7.43
CA VAL A 255 -8.82 2.96 7.27
C VAL A 255 -8.36 1.69 8.00
N LEU A 256 -7.04 1.46 8.12
CA LEU A 256 -6.51 0.24 8.74
C LEU A 256 -5.79 0.50 10.06
N LEU A 257 -4.79 1.38 10.09
CA LEU A 257 -3.93 1.54 11.26
C LEU A 257 -4.69 2.14 12.46
N ILE A 258 -5.38 3.27 12.27
CA ILE A 258 -6.11 3.96 13.35
C ILE A 258 -7.26 3.10 13.91
N PRO A 259 -8.16 2.51 13.10
CA PRO A 259 -9.23 1.67 13.64
C PRO A 259 -8.72 0.44 14.38
N THR A 260 -7.67 -0.22 13.88
CA THR A 260 -7.06 -1.37 14.56
C THR A 260 -6.54 -0.99 15.95
N TYR A 261 -5.80 0.12 16.05
CA TYR A 261 -5.33 0.65 17.32
C TYR A 261 -6.47 0.98 18.28
N ILE A 262 -7.53 1.65 17.80
CA ILE A 262 -8.72 2.00 18.63
C ILE A 262 -9.40 0.72 19.13
N ILE A 263 -9.61 -0.27 18.28
CA ILE A 263 -10.24 -1.55 18.65
C ILE A 263 -9.43 -2.23 19.76
N THR A 264 -8.10 -2.28 19.64
CA THR A 264 -7.22 -2.85 20.67
C THR A 264 -7.29 -2.08 21.97
N VAL A 265 -7.24 -0.74 21.93
CA VAL A 265 -7.34 0.11 23.12
C VAL A 265 -8.67 -0.13 23.84
N VAL A 266 -9.79 -0.12 23.13
CA VAL A 266 -11.15 -0.35 23.71
C VAL A 266 -11.25 -1.76 24.27
N CYS A 267 -10.70 -2.77 23.59
CA CYS A 267 -10.65 -4.13 24.08
C CYS A 267 -9.89 -4.26 25.40
N ILE A 268 -8.69 -3.67 25.50
CA ILE A 268 -7.87 -3.69 26.74
C ILE A 268 -8.64 -3.03 27.89
N PHE A 269 -9.32 -1.89 27.64
CA PHE A 269 -10.19 -1.28 28.64
C PHE A 269 -11.31 -2.23 29.07
N GLY A 270 -12.01 -2.87 28.13
CA GLY A 270 -13.09 -3.82 28.43
C GLY A 270 -12.62 -5.08 29.19
N LEU A 271 -11.42 -5.60 28.86
CA LEU A 271 -10.85 -6.77 29.52
C LEU A 271 -10.48 -6.54 30.99
N PHE A 272 -10.02 -5.33 31.34
CA PHE A 272 -9.50 -5.01 32.68
C PHE A 272 -10.34 -3.99 33.44
N THR A 273 -11.53 -3.61 32.95
CA THR A 273 -12.47 -2.79 33.71
C THR A 273 -13.01 -3.60 34.90
N SER A 274 -12.93 -3.03 36.10
CA SER A 274 -13.41 -3.67 37.33
C SER A 274 -14.94 -3.88 37.27
N THR A 275 -15.36 -5.11 37.53
CA THR A 275 -16.77 -5.49 37.57
C THR A 275 -17.13 -6.08 38.92
N ALA A 276 -17.90 -5.34 39.71
CA ALA A 276 -18.37 -5.77 41.02
C ALA A 276 -19.40 -6.92 40.96
N ASN A 277 -20.03 -7.19 39.82
CA ASN A 277 -21.13 -8.13 39.67
C ASN A 277 -20.76 -9.42 38.96
N HIS A 278 -21.19 -10.55 39.46
CA HIS A 278 -20.89 -11.91 38.98
C HIS A 278 -21.39 -12.24 37.57
N GLY A 279 -22.24 -11.41 36.92
CA GLY A 279 -22.84 -11.68 35.62
C GLY A 279 -21.99 -11.27 34.41
N LEU A 280 -20.96 -10.44 34.61
CA LEU A 280 -20.22 -9.81 33.49
C LEU A 280 -18.94 -10.58 33.04
N ARG A 281 -18.73 -11.80 33.54
CA ARG A 281 -17.51 -12.59 33.26
C ARG A 281 -17.43 -13.13 31.82
N GLU A 282 -18.54 -13.63 31.29
CA GLU A 282 -18.64 -14.12 29.92
C GLU A 282 -18.43 -12.99 28.90
N GLU A 283 -18.91 -11.80 29.22
CA GLU A 283 -18.81 -10.63 28.35
C GLU A 283 -17.36 -10.20 28.10
N ARG A 284 -16.47 -10.28 29.10
CA ARG A 284 -15.03 -9.93 28.92
C ARG A 284 -14.34 -10.87 27.95
N VAL A 285 -14.52 -12.18 28.12
CA VAL A 285 -13.89 -13.19 27.25
C VAL A 285 -14.47 -13.09 25.84
N ASN A 286 -15.78 -12.90 25.72
CA ASN A 286 -16.45 -12.74 24.44
C ASN A 286 -15.97 -11.47 23.71
N LEU A 287 -15.81 -10.34 24.41
CA LEU A 287 -15.20 -9.13 23.85
C LEU A 287 -13.79 -9.39 23.31
N GLY A 288 -12.96 -10.11 24.05
CA GLY A 288 -11.61 -10.45 23.59
C GLY A 288 -11.61 -11.33 22.35
N ILE A 289 -12.45 -12.36 22.31
CA ILE A 289 -12.54 -13.28 21.15
C ILE A 289 -13.08 -12.55 19.92
N THR A 290 -14.10 -11.70 20.07
CA THR A 290 -14.66 -10.93 18.96
C THR A 290 -13.65 -9.91 18.42
N THR A 291 -12.83 -9.31 19.28
CA THR A 291 -11.73 -8.43 18.88
C THR A 291 -10.64 -9.17 18.11
N LEU A 292 -10.25 -10.37 18.58
CA LEU A 292 -9.28 -11.21 17.87
C LEU A 292 -9.80 -11.60 16.47
N LEU A 293 -11.08 -11.96 16.37
CA LEU A 293 -11.70 -12.26 15.08
C LEU A 293 -11.68 -11.04 14.15
N SER A 294 -12.07 -9.87 14.65
CA SER A 294 -12.04 -8.63 13.85
C SER A 294 -10.63 -8.27 13.38
N SER A 295 -9.64 -8.38 14.25
CA SER A 295 -8.23 -8.12 13.90
C SER A 295 -7.68 -9.13 12.89
N ALA A 296 -8.09 -10.40 12.98
CA ALA A 296 -7.73 -11.42 12.01
C ALA A 296 -8.31 -11.14 10.61
N VAL A 297 -9.55 -10.63 10.53
CA VAL A 297 -10.16 -10.21 9.25
C VAL A 297 -9.39 -9.02 8.64
N ILE A 298 -8.99 -8.05 9.46
CA ILE A 298 -8.18 -6.91 8.97
C ILE A 298 -6.82 -7.41 8.46
N LEU A 299 -6.17 -8.33 9.18
CA LEU A 299 -4.91 -8.94 8.73
C LEU A 299 -5.09 -9.68 7.40
N GLN A 300 -6.22 -10.40 7.22
CA GLN A 300 -6.54 -11.09 5.98
C GLN A 300 -6.68 -10.12 4.79
N ILE A 301 -7.32 -8.97 4.99
CA ILE A 301 -7.47 -7.92 3.95
C ILE A 301 -6.09 -7.43 3.52
N VAL A 302 -5.21 -7.12 4.49
CA VAL A 302 -3.84 -6.67 4.21
C VAL A 302 -3.03 -7.75 3.49
N ALA A 303 -3.12 -9.01 3.94
CA ALA A 303 -2.41 -10.13 3.32
C ALA A 303 -2.83 -10.37 1.85
N ASN A 304 -4.08 -10.12 1.51
CA ASN A 304 -4.58 -10.28 0.13
C ASN A 304 -4.15 -9.15 -0.82
N SER A 305 -3.78 -7.98 -0.27
CA SER A 305 -3.34 -6.82 -1.06
C SER A 305 -1.81 -6.77 -1.27
N MET A 306 -1.07 -7.79 -0.83
CA MET A 306 0.40 -7.80 -0.86
C MET A 306 0.93 -9.02 -1.60
N PRO A 307 2.14 -8.94 -2.20
CA PRO A 307 2.81 -10.09 -2.77
C PRO A 307 3.15 -11.09 -1.66
N LYS A 308 3.18 -12.38 -2.01
CA LYS A 308 3.51 -13.47 -1.07
C LYS A 308 5.03 -13.56 -0.85
N THR A 309 5.60 -12.52 -0.26
CA THR A 309 7.02 -12.46 0.08
C THR A 309 7.35 -13.18 1.38
N SER A 310 8.62 -13.50 1.58
CA SER A 310 9.11 -14.12 2.82
C SER A 310 9.10 -13.16 4.02
N GLN A 311 9.00 -11.86 3.77
CA GLN A 311 8.99 -10.82 4.81
C GLN A 311 7.61 -10.17 4.91
N LEU A 312 7.10 -10.05 6.13
CA LEU A 312 5.83 -9.39 6.38
C LEU A 312 6.01 -7.86 6.33
N PRO A 313 5.16 -7.12 5.61
CA PRO A 313 5.21 -5.66 5.55
C PRO A 313 5.01 -5.00 6.92
N LEU A 314 5.46 -3.75 7.07
CA LEU A 314 5.38 -3.01 8.33
C LEU A 314 3.96 -2.98 8.92
N LEU A 315 2.94 -2.70 8.08
CA LEU A 315 1.53 -2.70 8.51
C LEU A 315 1.07 -4.09 8.96
N GLY A 316 1.49 -5.17 8.27
CA GLY A 316 1.19 -6.54 8.68
C GLY A 316 1.81 -6.89 10.03
N ASN A 317 3.06 -6.50 10.26
CA ASN A 317 3.74 -6.66 11.55
C ASN A 317 3.04 -5.88 12.67
N PHE A 318 2.53 -4.67 12.37
CA PHE A 318 1.75 -3.88 13.34
C PHE A 318 0.47 -4.61 13.76
N ILE A 319 -0.35 -5.05 12.79
CA ILE A 319 -1.61 -5.74 13.07
C ILE A 319 -1.35 -7.06 13.82
N LEU A 320 -0.32 -7.79 13.44
CA LEU A 320 0.06 -9.03 14.12
C LEU A 320 0.48 -8.78 15.58
N ALA A 321 1.25 -7.72 15.85
CA ALA A 321 1.61 -7.32 17.20
C ALA A 321 0.38 -6.94 18.05
N GLU A 322 -0.58 -6.20 17.48
CA GLU A 322 -1.86 -5.87 18.14
C GLU A 322 -2.66 -7.14 18.48
N ILE A 323 -2.72 -8.11 17.57
CA ILE A 323 -3.35 -9.43 17.82
C ILE A 323 -2.68 -10.13 19.01
N PHE A 324 -1.35 -10.15 19.08
CA PHE A 324 -0.63 -10.75 20.20
C PHE A 324 -0.91 -10.03 21.52
N VAL A 325 -0.95 -8.71 21.54
CA VAL A 325 -1.28 -7.93 22.74
C VAL A 325 -2.68 -8.29 23.25
N VAL A 326 -3.67 -8.34 22.36
CA VAL A 326 -5.05 -8.74 22.72
C VAL A 326 -5.10 -10.20 23.19
N ALA A 327 -4.47 -11.13 22.49
CA ALA A 327 -4.46 -12.55 22.85
C ALA A 327 -3.86 -12.78 24.25
N ILE A 328 -2.72 -12.15 24.52
CA ILE A 328 -2.08 -12.20 25.85
C ILE A 328 -3.01 -11.55 26.91
N GLY A 329 -3.64 -10.40 26.57
CA GLY A 329 -4.60 -9.74 27.44
C GLY A 329 -5.78 -10.63 27.82
N VAL A 330 -6.37 -11.35 26.84
CA VAL A 330 -7.45 -12.32 27.08
C VAL A 330 -6.98 -13.46 28.01
N LEU A 331 -5.80 -14.02 27.78
CA LEU A 331 -5.24 -15.07 28.65
C LEU A 331 -5.07 -14.59 30.10
N PHE A 332 -4.53 -13.36 30.28
CA PHE A 332 -4.42 -12.78 31.63
C PHE A 332 -5.77 -12.50 32.26
N SER A 333 -6.76 -12.00 31.50
CA SER A 333 -8.12 -11.79 31.97
C SER A 333 -8.77 -13.10 32.45
N VAL A 334 -8.65 -14.18 31.67
CA VAL A 334 -9.15 -15.51 32.05
C VAL A 334 -8.42 -16.03 33.31
N LEU A 335 -7.12 -15.84 33.43
CA LEU A 335 -6.35 -16.21 34.61
C LEU A 335 -6.82 -15.46 35.85
N VAL A 336 -7.00 -14.14 35.77
CA VAL A 336 -7.53 -13.32 36.89
C VAL A 336 -8.93 -13.77 37.28
N LEU A 337 -9.80 -14.07 36.30
CA LEU A 337 -11.14 -14.59 36.57
C LEU A 337 -11.13 -15.94 37.28
N THR A 338 -10.25 -16.86 36.90
CA THR A 338 -10.10 -18.17 37.56
C THR A 338 -9.54 -18.05 38.97
N LEU A 339 -8.58 -17.14 39.20
CA LEU A 339 -8.05 -16.85 40.53
C LEU A 339 -9.10 -16.22 41.43
N HIS A 340 -9.88 -15.28 40.92
CA HIS A 340 -10.99 -14.67 41.65
C HIS A 340 -12.05 -15.72 42.09
N GLN A 341 -12.41 -16.64 41.18
CA GLN A 341 -13.36 -17.73 41.49
C GLN A 341 -12.80 -18.69 42.52
N ARG A 342 -11.51 -19.05 42.44
CA ARG A 342 -10.83 -19.89 43.44
C ARG A 342 -10.73 -19.20 44.81
N ALA A 343 -10.46 -17.89 44.83
CA ALA A 343 -10.41 -17.14 46.08
C ALA A 343 -11.74 -17.15 46.77
N HIS A 344 -12.84 -17.01 46.03
CA HIS A 344 -14.20 -17.03 46.60
C HIS A 344 -14.62 -18.44 47.08
N THR A 345 -14.30 -19.53 46.33
CA THR A 345 -14.77 -20.89 46.62
C THR A 345 -13.87 -21.66 47.59
N ARG A 346 -12.57 -21.34 47.68
CA ARG A 346 -11.58 -22.09 48.46
C ARG A 346 -10.86 -21.27 49.54
N GLU A 347 -11.38 -20.09 49.92
CA GLU A 347 -10.76 -19.18 50.89
C GLU A 347 -9.23 -18.97 50.70
N TRP A 348 -8.81 -18.88 49.44
CA TRP A 348 -7.39 -18.72 49.08
C TRP A 348 -6.88 -17.35 49.58
N ARG A 349 -5.75 -17.36 50.31
CA ARG A 349 -5.13 -16.11 50.78
C ARG A 349 -4.02 -15.70 49.81
N PRO A 350 -4.04 -14.47 49.27
CA PRO A 350 -3.00 -13.98 48.40
C PRO A 350 -1.65 -13.94 49.13
N PRO A 351 -0.55 -14.37 48.48
CA PRO A 351 0.79 -14.39 49.13
C PRO A 351 1.25 -12.95 49.46
N ALA A 352 2.06 -12.83 50.51
CA ALA A 352 2.50 -11.54 51.05
C ALA A 352 3.21 -10.63 50.02
N TRP A 353 3.97 -11.22 49.08
CA TRP A 353 4.64 -10.47 48.02
C TRP A 353 3.68 -9.79 47.07
N MET A 354 2.57 -10.44 46.80
CA MET A 354 1.51 -9.92 45.90
C MET A 354 0.76 -8.75 46.58
N LEU A 355 0.49 -8.85 47.88
CA LEU A 355 -0.06 -7.76 48.70
C LEU A 355 0.90 -6.55 48.78
N TRP A 356 2.21 -6.83 48.80
CA TRP A 356 3.23 -5.78 48.82
C TRP A 356 3.27 -5.01 47.46
N ILE A 357 3.28 -5.72 46.34
CA ILE A 357 3.24 -5.11 44.99
C ILE A 357 2.02 -4.20 44.83
N LEU A 358 0.88 -4.64 45.31
CA LEU A 358 -0.36 -3.88 45.24
C LEU A 358 -0.52 -2.78 46.33
N ARG A 359 0.54 -2.54 47.11
CA ARG A 359 0.56 -1.57 48.23
C ARG A 359 -0.58 -1.77 49.27
N MET A 360 -1.00 -3.00 49.49
CA MET A 360 -2.06 -3.33 50.47
C MET A 360 -1.58 -3.60 51.87
N THR A 361 -0.27 -3.53 52.16
CA THR A 361 0.31 -3.85 53.45
C THR A 361 -0.14 -2.98 54.64
N GLY A 362 -0.73 -1.80 54.35
CA GLY A 362 -1.32 -0.92 55.40
C GLY A 362 -2.72 -1.26 55.82
N SER A 363 -3.51 -1.96 54.98
CA SER A 363 -4.94 -2.23 55.26
C SER A 363 -5.15 -3.34 56.27
N SER A 364 -4.26 -4.32 56.37
CA SER A 364 -4.37 -5.42 57.34
C SER A 364 -4.18 -4.99 58.80
N LYS A 365 -3.34 -3.98 59.07
CA LYS A 365 -3.15 -3.42 60.40
C LYS A 365 -4.34 -2.58 60.89
N PHE A 366 -5.05 -1.92 59.98
CA PHE A 366 -6.26 -1.13 60.31
C PHE A 366 -7.46 -2.03 60.63
N LEU A 367 -7.61 -3.15 59.93
CA LEU A 367 -8.65 -4.15 60.22
C LEU A 367 -8.40 -4.84 61.58
N SER A 368 -7.17 -5.26 61.85
CA SER A 368 -6.80 -5.89 63.13
C SER A 368 -7.06 -4.95 64.30
N ARG A 369 -6.81 -3.65 64.17
CA ARG A 369 -7.04 -2.67 65.24
C ARG A 369 -8.49 -2.42 65.57
N ASN A 370 -9.38 -2.47 64.60
CA ASN A 370 -10.84 -2.26 64.83
C ASN A 370 -11.47 -3.49 65.47
N ILE A 371 -11.08 -4.70 65.06
CA ILE A 371 -11.56 -5.94 65.69
C ILE A 371 -11.13 -6.03 67.16
N THR A 372 -9.91 -5.65 67.50
CA THR A 372 -9.44 -5.58 68.92
C THR A 372 -10.17 -4.52 69.73
N LYS A 373 -10.53 -3.37 69.18
CA LYS A 373 -11.28 -2.35 69.88
C LYS A 373 -12.71 -2.78 70.20
N ILE A 374 -13.37 -3.53 69.32
CA ILE A 374 -14.73 -4.08 69.59
C ILE A 374 -14.66 -5.16 70.67
N ARG A 375 -13.60 -5.99 70.66
CA ARG A 375 -13.38 -7.03 71.67
C ARG A 375 -13.16 -6.47 73.08
N HIS A 376 -12.50 -5.30 73.22
CA HIS A 376 -12.21 -4.68 74.54
C HIS A 376 -13.45 -4.00 75.13
N LYS A 377 -14.44 -3.61 74.32
CA LYS A 377 -15.67 -2.96 74.84
C LYS A 377 -16.71 -3.97 75.37
N SER A 378 -16.54 -5.26 75.06
CA SER A 378 -17.46 -6.34 75.43
C SER A 378 -17.07 -7.06 76.76
N SER A 379 -15.88 -6.79 77.29
CA SER A 379 -15.39 -7.51 78.45
C SER A 379 -15.73 -6.87 79.82
N THR A 380 -16.44 -5.76 79.83
CA THR A 380 -16.83 -5.02 81.06
C THR A 380 -18.34 -5.18 81.41
N ALA A 381 -18.94 -6.33 81.08
CA ALA A 381 -20.27 -6.65 81.61
C ALA A 381 -20.10 -7.30 83.01
N GLU A 382 -20.53 -6.57 84.03
CA GLU A 382 -20.60 -7.05 85.41
C GLU A 382 -21.32 -8.36 85.48
N ARG A 383 -20.76 -9.36 86.17
CA ARG A 383 -21.49 -10.61 86.51
C ARG A 383 -22.51 -10.31 87.59
N ILE A 384 -23.75 -10.26 87.20
CA ILE A 384 -24.89 -10.22 88.11
C ILE A 384 -25.21 -11.68 88.52
N ASN A 385 -25.06 -12.01 89.79
CA ASN A 385 -25.39 -13.33 90.33
C ASN A 385 -26.88 -13.40 90.57
N TYR A 386 -27.60 -14.21 89.80
CA TYR A 386 -29.01 -14.49 89.99
C TYR A 386 -29.15 -15.88 90.69
N THR A 387 -29.99 -15.92 91.79
CA THR A 387 -30.31 -17.17 92.51
C THR A 387 -31.80 -17.44 92.33
N GLY A 388 -32.20 -18.61 91.76
CA GLY A 388 -33.60 -19.02 91.61
C GLY A 388 -33.94 -19.48 90.18
N GLU A 389 -35.19 -19.90 89.93
CA GLU A 389 -35.72 -20.39 88.68
C GLU A 389 -35.46 -19.41 87.47
N GLY A 390 -35.37 -18.12 87.74
CA GLY A 390 -35.01 -17.13 86.75
C GLY A 390 -33.61 -17.26 86.27
N ALA A 391 -32.66 -17.86 87.01
CA ALA A 391 -31.30 -18.04 86.60
C ALA A 391 -31.14 -18.99 85.41
N TYR A 392 -32.02 -19.97 85.29
CA TYR A 392 -31.98 -20.93 84.17
C TYR A 392 -32.48 -20.26 82.87
N LEU A 393 -33.50 -19.44 82.98
CA LEU A 393 -34.03 -18.71 81.81
C LEU A 393 -33.03 -17.67 81.27
N PHE A 394 -32.36 -16.94 82.19
CA PHE A 394 -31.32 -16.00 81.83
C PHE A 394 -30.08 -16.66 81.25
N LYS A 395 -29.68 -17.89 81.72
CA LYS A 395 -28.60 -18.65 81.17
C LYS A 395 -28.93 -19.10 79.74
N ASN A 396 -30.10 -19.62 79.43
CA ASN A 396 -30.49 -19.99 78.11
C ASN A 396 -30.60 -18.78 77.18
N LEU A 397 -31.03 -17.64 77.67
CA LEU A 397 -31.07 -16.36 76.91
C LEU A 397 -29.62 -15.89 76.59
N ASP A 398 -28.67 -16.00 77.54
CA ASP A 398 -27.30 -15.61 77.36
C ASP A 398 -26.57 -16.52 76.35
N GLU A 399 -26.79 -17.86 76.43
CA GLU A 399 -26.30 -18.84 75.45
C GLU A 399 -26.89 -18.54 74.05
N SER A 400 -28.15 -18.21 73.95
CA SER A 400 -28.80 -17.83 72.66
C SER A 400 -28.25 -16.50 72.12
N LEU A 401 -28.05 -15.52 72.98
CA LEU A 401 -27.42 -14.24 72.61
C LEU A 401 -25.96 -14.41 72.21
N GLN A 402 -25.24 -15.33 72.87
CA GLN A 402 -23.87 -15.63 72.51
C GLN A 402 -23.79 -16.32 71.16
N SER A 403 -24.66 -17.26 70.82
CA SER A 403 -24.71 -17.91 69.51
C SER A 403 -25.08 -16.93 68.40
N VAL A 404 -26.05 -16.03 68.63
CA VAL A 404 -26.34 -14.93 67.68
C VAL A 404 -25.17 -13.98 67.51
N ARG A 405 -24.47 -13.63 68.56
CA ARG A 405 -23.27 -12.79 68.51
C ARG A 405 -22.16 -13.45 67.72
N GLU A 406 -21.92 -14.75 67.94
CA GLU A 406 -20.93 -15.53 67.21
C GLU A 406 -21.28 -15.58 65.71
N TYR A 407 -22.53 -15.82 65.36
CA TYR A 407 -23.03 -15.79 63.97
C TYR A 407 -22.81 -14.43 63.32
N ILE A 408 -23.18 -13.33 63.96
CA ILE A 408 -22.99 -11.97 63.43
C ILE A 408 -21.49 -11.68 63.28
N GLN A 409 -20.63 -12.13 64.19
CA GLN A 409 -19.17 -11.93 64.09
C GLN A 409 -18.54 -12.77 62.97
N GLU A 410 -19.12 -13.92 62.66
CA GLU A 410 -18.70 -14.75 61.55
C GLU A 410 -19.13 -14.13 60.21
N GLU A 411 -20.34 -13.66 60.10
CA GLU A 411 -20.88 -12.95 58.93
C GLU A 411 -20.10 -11.65 58.64
N ASP A 412 -19.79 -10.87 59.68
CA ASP A 412 -18.92 -9.67 59.56
C ASP A 412 -17.53 -10.03 59.11
N ARG A 413 -16.93 -11.14 59.58
CA ARG A 413 -15.60 -11.58 59.13
C ARG A 413 -15.62 -11.99 57.66
N ASP A 414 -16.64 -12.66 57.21
CA ASP A 414 -16.79 -13.09 55.84
C ASP A 414 -17.00 -11.88 54.90
N TYR A 415 -17.84 -10.95 55.28
CA TYR A 415 -18.03 -9.69 54.59
C TYR A 415 -16.71 -8.89 54.44
N PHE A 416 -15.91 -8.78 55.51
CA PHE A 416 -14.59 -8.10 55.45
C PHE A 416 -13.60 -8.85 54.60
N ARG A 417 -13.62 -10.19 54.57
CA ARG A 417 -12.80 -11.00 53.68
C ARG A 417 -13.16 -10.74 52.23
N GLU A 418 -14.43 -10.81 51.90
CA GLU A 418 -14.92 -10.56 50.54
C GLU A 418 -14.55 -9.15 50.06
N LEU A 419 -14.75 -8.13 50.87
CA LEU A 419 -14.34 -6.76 50.56
C LEU A 419 -12.84 -6.61 50.30
N THR A 420 -12.01 -7.41 51.00
CA THR A 420 -10.56 -7.39 50.82
C THR A 420 -10.18 -8.04 49.46
N TYR A 421 -10.86 -9.12 49.07
CA TYR A 421 -10.64 -9.75 47.76
C TYR A 421 -11.07 -8.85 46.61
N ILE A 422 -12.22 -8.22 46.72
CA ILE A 422 -12.72 -7.27 45.71
C ILE A 422 -11.67 -6.16 45.50
N LYS A 423 -11.21 -5.52 46.57
CA LYS A 423 -10.18 -4.46 46.49
C LYS A 423 -8.86 -4.94 45.94
N PHE A 424 -8.49 -6.19 46.20
CA PHE A 424 -7.27 -6.79 45.66
C PHE A 424 -7.37 -6.99 44.13
N PHE A 425 -8.45 -7.59 43.65
CA PHE A 425 -8.63 -7.84 42.23
C PHE A 425 -8.88 -6.54 41.45
N ASP A 426 -9.56 -5.55 42.00
CA ASP A 426 -9.71 -4.23 41.38
C ASP A 426 -8.34 -3.54 41.14
N ARG A 427 -7.44 -3.63 42.11
CA ARG A 427 -6.08 -3.05 41.94
C ARG A 427 -5.26 -3.85 40.96
N LEU A 428 -5.42 -5.17 40.93
CA LEU A 428 -4.74 -6.03 39.97
C LEU A 428 -5.20 -5.74 38.55
N ASP A 429 -6.52 -5.64 38.32
CA ASP A 429 -7.10 -5.27 37.02
C ASP A 429 -6.60 -3.90 36.57
N PHE A 430 -6.59 -2.90 37.46
CA PHE A 430 -6.06 -1.56 37.14
C PHE A 430 -4.57 -1.58 36.79
N LEU A 431 -3.76 -2.35 37.49
CA LEU A 431 -2.32 -2.48 37.22
C LEU A 431 -2.11 -3.14 35.86
N LEU A 432 -2.83 -4.22 35.55
CA LEU A 432 -2.80 -4.89 34.27
C LEU A 432 -3.24 -3.96 33.13
N LEU A 433 -4.33 -3.21 33.33
CA LEU A 433 -4.80 -2.21 32.38
C LEU A 433 -3.68 -1.22 32.01
N VAL A 434 -3.01 -0.66 33.01
CA VAL A 434 -1.91 0.29 32.78
C VAL A 434 -0.74 -0.37 32.04
N ILE A 435 -0.33 -1.59 32.45
CA ILE A 435 0.77 -2.32 31.81
C ILE A 435 0.43 -2.60 30.33
N PHE A 436 -0.76 -3.11 30.03
CA PHE A 436 -1.15 -3.43 28.65
C PHE A 436 -1.32 -2.19 27.79
N GLN A 437 -1.89 -1.08 28.33
CA GLN A 437 -2.02 0.18 27.58
C GLN A 437 -0.65 0.81 27.28
N VAL A 438 0.24 0.86 28.26
CA VAL A 438 1.62 1.35 28.04
C VAL A 438 2.36 0.44 27.08
N GLY A 439 2.23 -0.87 27.23
CA GLY A 439 2.81 -1.85 26.30
C GLY A 439 2.33 -1.65 24.86
N ASN A 440 1.02 -1.51 24.66
CA ASN A 440 0.42 -1.24 23.37
C ASN A 440 0.96 0.07 22.75
N ALA A 441 0.99 1.15 23.52
CA ALA A 441 1.53 2.43 23.06
C ALA A 441 3.02 2.33 22.68
N LEU A 442 3.82 1.60 23.45
CA LEU A 442 5.25 1.38 23.16
C LEU A 442 5.47 0.55 21.89
N VAL A 443 4.67 -0.50 21.68
CA VAL A 443 4.72 -1.32 20.44
C VAL A 443 4.39 -0.46 19.24
N THR A 444 3.33 0.33 19.31
CA THR A 444 2.91 1.25 18.24
C THR A 444 4.00 2.28 17.93
N LEU A 445 4.55 2.94 18.97
CA LEU A 445 5.63 3.92 18.82
C LEU A 445 6.91 3.30 18.23
N PHE A 446 7.28 2.08 18.66
CA PHE A 446 8.45 1.38 18.14
C PHE A 446 8.30 1.07 16.65
N LEU A 447 7.13 0.57 16.22
CA LEU A 447 6.88 0.25 14.81
C LEU A 447 6.82 1.49 13.94
N VAL A 448 6.21 2.58 14.41
CA VAL A 448 6.20 3.88 13.71
C VAL A 448 7.62 4.45 13.61
N ASN A 449 8.42 4.37 14.69
CA ASN A 449 9.80 4.89 14.70
C ASN A 449 10.75 4.08 13.80
N LYS A 450 10.52 2.76 13.64
CA LYS A 450 11.29 1.89 12.73
C LYS A 450 11.15 2.36 11.28
N HIS A 451 10.02 2.96 10.91
CA HIS A 451 9.83 3.58 9.61
C HIS A 451 10.79 4.76 9.38
N TYR A 452 10.91 5.69 10.35
CA TYR A 452 11.79 6.87 10.22
C TYR A 452 13.28 6.52 10.10
N GLN A 453 13.71 5.37 10.63
CA GLN A 453 15.11 4.93 10.53
C GLN A 453 15.47 4.25 9.19
N LYS A 454 14.48 3.69 8.46
CA LYS A 454 14.69 3.04 7.16
C LYS A 454 14.60 3.99 5.96
N VAL A 455 14.09 5.22 6.15
CA VAL A 455 14.13 6.26 5.11
C VAL A 455 15.51 6.92 5.19
N PRO A 456 16.44 6.66 4.27
CA PRO A 456 17.69 7.41 4.24
C PRO A 456 17.34 8.86 3.96
N LEU A 457 17.84 9.76 4.82
CA LEU A 457 17.91 11.20 4.56
C LEU A 457 18.88 11.42 3.38
N ASN A 458 18.47 11.07 2.18
CA ASN A 458 19.13 11.52 0.98
C ASN A 458 18.52 12.87 0.62
N GLN A 459 19.23 13.92 1.09
CA GLN A 459 19.16 15.24 0.53
C GLN A 459 19.87 15.26 -0.83
#